data_70196a87835088d8d9b17b2abc6eeac4
#
_entry.id   70196a87835088d8d9b17b2abc6eeac4
#
_cell.length_a   1.000
_cell.length_b   1.000
_cell.length_c   1.000
_cell.angle_alpha   90.00
_cell.angle_beta   90.00
_cell.angle_gamma   90.00
#
_symmetry.space_group_name_H-M   'P 1'
#
loop_
_entity.id
_entity.type
_entity.pdbx_description
1 polymer ?
#
loop_
_entity_poly.entity_id
_entity_poly.type
_entity_poly.pdbx_seq_one_letter_code
_entity_poly.pdbx_strand_id
1 'polypeptide(L)'
;IYEKVVDFEAQSQILHRFLVSVVGTILIFTCYIIWKENKEGGYGSLLCKWIWASSILYLINIGLGGLYVLSAKIEGFEIVFFELLSLVHLMLASLVFIIITSILLTIKVVTLHEKKHVVNDTKVQ
;
A
#
# COMPACT_ATOMS: atom_id res chain seq x y z
N ILE A 1 -3.44 -26.98 24.13
CA ILE A 1 -2.51 -26.51 23.07
C ILE A 1 -3.26 -26.10 21.82
N TYR A 2 -4.23 -26.89 21.39
CA TYR A 2 -5.05 -26.60 20.21
C TYR A 2 -5.84 -25.29 20.37
N GLU A 3 -6.50 -25.08 21.48
CA GLU A 3 -7.27 -23.87 21.78
C GLU A 3 -6.39 -22.59 21.75
N LYS A 4 -5.17 -22.67 22.26
CA LYS A 4 -4.24 -21.53 22.23
C LYS A 4 -3.76 -21.20 20.82
N VAL A 5 -3.59 -22.17 19.95
CA VAL A 5 -3.22 -21.97 18.54
C VAL A 5 -4.36 -21.32 17.78
N VAL A 6 -5.59 -21.79 17.97
CA VAL A 6 -6.79 -21.20 17.35
C VAL A 6 -7.00 -19.75 17.80
N ASP A 7 -6.83 -19.45 19.09
CA ASP A 7 -6.92 -18.10 19.63
C ASP A 7 -5.83 -17.17 19.04
N PHE A 8 -4.62 -17.68 18.89
CA PHE A 8 -3.52 -16.94 18.28
C PHE A 8 -3.79 -16.61 16.81
N GLU A 9 -4.29 -17.57 16.03
CA GLU A 9 -4.67 -17.35 14.63
C GLU A 9 -5.80 -16.31 14.51
N ALA A 10 -6.83 -16.39 15.35
CA ALA A 10 -7.93 -15.44 15.37
C ALA A 10 -7.45 -14.03 15.71
N GLN A 11 -6.61 -13.86 16.72
CA GLN A 11 -6.01 -12.57 17.10
C GLN A 11 -5.11 -12.02 16.00
N SER A 12 -4.30 -12.85 15.37
CA SER A 12 -3.45 -12.48 14.24
C SER A 12 -4.25 -11.96 13.05
N GLN A 13 -5.37 -12.59 12.71
CA GLN A 13 -6.27 -12.14 11.65
C GLN A 13 -6.93 -10.80 11.96
N ILE A 14 -7.38 -10.59 13.20
CA ILE A 14 -7.96 -9.32 13.64
C ILE A 14 -6.93 -8.21 13.56
N LEU A 15 -5.73 -8.44 14.04
CA LEU A 15 -4.61 -7.49 13.96
C LEU A 15 -4.26 -7.15 12.50
N HIS A 16 -4.18 -8.15 11.64
CA HIS A 16 -3.92 -7.96 10.21
C HIS A 16 -5.00 -7.08 9.57
N ARG A 17 -6.27 -7.36 9.79
CA ARG A 17 -7.40 -6.55 9.27
C ARG A 17 -7.36 -5.12 9.77
N PHE A 18 -7.05 -4.93 11.04
CA PHE A 18 -6.90 -3.60 11.63
C PHE A 18 -5.75 -2.82 10.96
N LEU A 19 -4.57 -3.41 10.84
CA LEU A 19 -3.41 -2.79 10.21
C LEU A 19 -3.66 -2.47 8.74
N VAL A 20 -4.30 -3.36 8.00
CA VAL A 20 -4.68 -3.14 6.60
C VAL A 20 -5.65 -1.96 6.48
N SER A 21 -6.62 -1.84 7.38
CA SER A 21 -7.56 -0.72 7.40
C SER A 21 -6.87 0.61 7.66
N VAL A 22 -5.95 0.65 8.62
CA VAL A 22 -5.15 1.85 8.94
C VAL A 22 -4.28 2.26 7.76
N VAL A 23 -3.52 1.33 7.20
CA VAL A 23 -2.66 1.59 6.04
C VAL A 23 -3.48 2.04 4.83
N GLY A 24 -4.61 1.40 4.57
CA GLY A 24 -5.52 1.78 3.49
C GLY A 24 -6.08 3.19 3.65
N THR A 25 -6.47 3.57 4.86
CA THR A 25 -6.94 4.93 5.16
C THR A 25 -5.85 5.96 4.92
N ILE A 26 -4.63 5.71 5.39
CA ILE A 26 -3.47 6.58 5.16
C ILE A 26 -3.18 6.70 3.66
N LEU A 27 -3.21 5.61 2.92
CA LEU A 27 -2.95 5.57 1.49
C LEU A 27 -4.00 6.39 0.71
N ILE A 28 -5.28 6.22 1.00
CA ILE A 28 -6.38 6.97 0.36
C ILE A 28 -6.24 8.46 0.67
N PHE A 29 -5.95 8.82 1.91
CA PHE A 29 -5.75 10.21 2.31
C PHE A 29 -4.54 10.84 1.59
N THR A 30 -3.44 10.12 1.50
CA THR A 30 -2.25 10.55 0.75
C THR A 30 -2.55 10.73 -0.73
N CYS A 31 -3.30 9.82 -1.35
CA CYS A 31 -3.76 9.95 -2.73
C CYS A 31 -4.60 11.21 -2.94
N TYR A 32 -5.50 11.48 -2.02
CA TYR A 32 -6.35 12.67 -2.08
C TYR A 32 -5.53 13.96 -2.01
N ILE A 33 -4.58 14.04 -1.09
CA ILE A 33 -3.71 15.22 -0.94
C ILE A 33 -2.90 15.43 -2.21
N ILE A 34 -2.26 14.39 -2.73
CA ILE A 34 -1.42 14.49 -3.93
C ILE A 34 -2.25 14.84 -5.16
N TRP A 35 -3.44 14.26 -5.29
CA TRP A 35 -4.35 14.62 -6.36
C TRP A 35 -4.76 16.09 -6.30
N LYS A 36 -5.09 16.58 -5.11
CA LYS A 36 -5.45 17.99 -4.90
C LYS A 36 -4.30 18.94 -5.25
N GLU A 37 -3.10 18.66 -4.75
CA GLU A 37 -1.92 19.47 -5.01
C GLU A 37 -1.48 19.40 -6.48
N ASN A 38 -1.62 18.27 -7.14
CA ASN A 38 -1.35 18.14 -8.57
C ASN A 38 -2.31 18.98 -9.41
N LYS A 39 -3.56 19.11 -8.98
CA LYS A 39 -4.56 19.97 -9.62
C LYS A 39 -4.20 21.45 -9.53
N GLU A 40 -3.50 21.85 -8.46
CA GLU A 40 -2.97 23.19 -8.24
C GLU A 40 -1.57 23.41 -8.87
N GLY A 41 -1.03 22.39 -9.57
CA GLY A 41 0.27 22.44 -10.24
C GLY A 41 1.48 22.05 -9.38
N GLY A 42 1.26 21.42 -8.22
CA GLY A 42 2.32 21.10 -7.26
C GLY A 42 3.21 19.89 -7.59
N TYR A 43 2.64 18.80 -8.08
CA TYR A 43 3.37 17.57 -8.42
C TYR A 43 3.23 17.19 -9.87
N GLY A 44 4.22 16.46 -10.41
CA GLY A 44 4.18 15.96 -11.78
C GLY A 44 3.08 14.91 -12.00
N SER A 45 2.54 14.86 -13.21
CA SER A 45 1.50 13.89 -13.60
C SER A 45 1.94 12.42 -13.43
N LEU A 46 3.23 12.14 -13.59
CA LEU A 46 3.80 10.81 -13.42
C LEU A 46 3.67 10.32 -11.98
N LEU A 47 3.99 11.17 -10.99
CA LEU A 47 3.86 10.84 -9.58
C LEU A 47 2.40 10.54 -9.21
N CYS A 48 1.47 11.33 -9.71
CA CYS A 48 0.04 11.14 -9.52
C CYS A 48 -0.43 9.78 -10.09
N LYS A 49 0.03 9.41 -11.28
CA LYS A 49 -0.25 8.10 -11.90
C LYS A 49 0.27 6.93 -11.08
N TRP A 50 1.48 7.03 -10.56
CA TRP A 50 2.07 5.97 -9.72
C TRP A 50 1.32 5.78 -8.41
N ILE A 51 0.89 6.86 -7.78
CA ILE A 51 0.10 6.79 -6.56
C ILE A 51 -1.28 6.16 -6.80
N TRP A 52 -1.95 6.53 -7.88
CA TRP A 52 -3.20 5.90 -8.27
C TRP A 52 -3.02 4.41 -8.60
N ALA A 53 -1.96 4.05 -9.30
CA ALA A 53 -1.63 2.66 -9.59
C ALA A 53 -1.41 1.86 -8.31
N SER A 54 -0.67 2.38 -7.34
CA SER A 54 -0.45 1.70 -6.05
C SER A 54 -1.74 1.53 -5.26
N SER A 55 -2.63 2.51 -5.29
CA SER A 55 -3.94 2.43 -4.63
C SER A 55 -4.86 1.38 -5.26
N ILE A 56 -4.89 1.30 -6.58
CA ILE A 56 -5.66 0.28 -7.29
C ILE A 56 -5.12 -1.12 -6.99
N LEU A 57 -3.81 -1.31 -7.02
CA LEU A 57 -3.17 -2.58 -6.66
C LEU A 57 -3.45 -2.96 -5.21
N TYR A 58 -3.46 -2.00 -4.30
CA TYR A 58 -3.80 -2.21 -2.90
C TYR A 58 -5.25 -2.69 -2.74
N LEU A 59 -6.20 -2.08 -3.42
CA LEU A 59 -7.60 -2.49 -3.41
C LEU A 59 -7.79 -3.89 -3.99
N ILE A 60 -7.10 -4.22 -5.09
CA ILE A 60 -7.10 -5.56 -5.67
C ILE A 60 -6.56 -6.56 -4.66
N ASN A 61 -5.49 -6.23 -3.95
CA ASN A 61 -4.89 -7.08 -2.95
C ASN A 61 -5.82 -7.35 -1.76
N ILE A 62 -6.57 -6.35 -1.31
CA ILE A 62 -7.62 -6.52 -0.30
C ILE A 62 -8.70 -7.47 -0.80
N GLY A 63 -9.13 -7.31 -2.05
CA GLY A 63 -10.10 -8.20 -2.68
C GLY A 63 -9.63 -9.65 -2.72
N LEU A 64 -8.37 -9.89 -3.07
CA LEU A 64 -7.75 -11.22 -3.06
C LEU A 64 -7.70 -11.82 -1.65
N GLY A 65 -7.35 -11.03 -0.64
CA GLY A 65 -7.38 -11.47 0.75
C GLY A 65 -8.80 -11.84 1.21
N GLY A 66 -9.79 -11.04 0.83
CA GLY A 66 -11.19 -11.34 1.08
C GLY A 66 -11.66 -12.62 0.39
N LEU A 67 -11.28 -12.81 -0.87
CA LEU A 67 -11.57 -14.02 -1.64
C LEU A 67 -10.94 -15.28 -0.99
N TYR A 68 -9.71 -15.17 -0.50
CA TYR A 68 -9.05 -16.23 0.25
C TYR A 68 -9.87 -16.65 1.47
N VAL A 69 -10.33 -15.69 2.28
CA VAL A 69 -11.13 -15.98 3.48
C VAL A 69 -12.49 -16.57 3.11
N LEU A 70 -13.15 -16.08 2.08
CA LEU A 70 -14.44 -16.62 1.60
C LEU A 70 -14.28 -18.03 1.05
N SER A 71 -13.24 -18.28 0.25
CA SER A 71 -12.98 -19.59 -0.34
C SER A 71 -12.67 -20.65 0.71
N ALA A 72 -12.04 -20.30 1.81
CA ALA A 72 -11.76 -21.20 2.92
C ALA A 72 -13.04 -21.73 3.60
N LYS A 73 -14.18 -21.03 3.44
CA LYS A 73 -15.48 -21.42 3.99
C LYS A 73 -16.33 -22.25 3.03
N ILE A 74 -15.92 -22.37 1.77
CA ILE A 74 -16.64 -23.09 0.72
C ILE A 74 -15.96 -24.45 0.52
N GLU A 75 -16.72 -25.53 0.66
CA GLU A 75 -16.22 -26.87 0.37
C GLU A 75 -15.97 -27.03 -1.14
N GLY A 76 -14.91 -27.73 -1.51
CA GLY A 76 -14.62 -28.12 -2.88
C GLY A 76 -13.46 -27.39 -3.57
N PHE A 77 -12.82 -26.42 -2.92
CA PHE A 77 -11.59 -25.82 -3.45
C PHE A 77 -10.36 -26.68 -3.14
N GLU A 78 -9.50 -26.87 -4.13
CA GLU A 78 -8.24 -27.59 -3.97
C GLU A 78 -7.22 -26.79 -3.15
N ILE A 79 -6.37 -27.51 -2.41
CA ILE A 79 -5.30 -26.91 -1.59
C ILE A 79 -4.37 -26.04 -2.45
N VAL A 80 -4.06 -26.46 -3.68
CA VAL A 80 -3.22 -25.73 -4.63
C VAL A 80 -3.78 -24.34 -4.94
N PHE A 81 -5.11 -24.20 -5.04
CA PHE A 81 -5.77 -22.92 -5.26
C PHE A 81 -5.52 -21.94 -4.11
N PHE A 82 -5.61 -22.40 -2.87
CA PHE A 82 -5.34 -21.57 -1.69
C PHE A 82 -3.88 -21.13 -1.61
N GLU A 83 -2.94 -22.04 -1.89
CA GLU A 83 -1.52 -21.73 -1.92
C GLU A 83 -1.19 -20.71 -2.98
N LEU A 84 -1.73 -20.86 -4.18
CA LEU A 84 -1.56 -19.90 -5.27
C LEU A 84 -2.14 -18.53 -4.93
N LEU A 85 -3.34 -18.49 -4.37
CA LEU A 85 -4.01 -17.25 -3.98
C LEU A 85 -3.23 -16.50 -2.89
N SER A 86 -2.72 -17.24 -1.90
CA SER A 86 -1.86 -16.70 -0.84
C SER A 86 -0.56 -16.13 -1.40
N LEU A 87 0.07 -16.83 -2.34
CA LEU A 87 1.30 -16.39 -3.00
C LEU A 87 1.08 -15.10 -3.79
N VAL A 88 0.02 -15.04 -4.59
CA VAL A 88 -0.33 -13.85 -5.37
C VAL A 88 -0.64 -12.66 -4.45
N HIS A 89 -1.37 -12.88 -3.37
CA HIS A 89 -1.66 -11.85 -2.36
C HIS A 89 -0.38 -11.29 -1.73
N LEU A 90 0.56 -12.14 -1.36
CA LEU A 90 1.85 -11.74 -0.81
C LEU A 90 2.72 -10.98 -1.82
N MET A 91 2.76 -11.44 -3.08
CA MET A 91 3.50 -10.78 -4.16
C MET A 91 2.95 -9.38 -4.44
N LEU A 92 1.63 -9.21 -4.51
CA LEU A 92 0.99 -7.92 -4.69
C LEU A 92 1.23 -6.98 -3.51
N ALA A 93 1.18 -7.48 -2.28
CA ALA A 93 1.50 -6.69 -1.09
C ALA A 93 2.95 -6.16 -1.14
N SER A 94 3.90 -7.01 -1.52
CA SER A 94 5.31 -6.64 -1.68
C SER A 94 5.50 -5.60 -2.79
N LEU A 95 4.82 -5.76 -3.91
CA LEU A 95 4.86 -4.81 -5.03
C LEU A 95 4.32 -3.43 -4.62
N VAL A 96 3.18 -3.38 -3.96
CA VAL A 96 2.58 -2.13 -3.43
C VAL A 96 3.55 -1.46 -2.46
N PHE A 97 4.17 -2.21 -1.56
CA PHE A 97 5.16 -1.69 -0.61
C PHE A 97 6.37 -1.07 -1.33
N ILE A 98 6.89 -1.73 -2.35
CA ILE A 98 8.01 -1.23 -3.15
C ILE A 98 7.62 0.07 -3.86
N ILE A 99 6.45 0.14 -4.47
CA ILE A 99 5.97 1.33 -5.19
C ILE A 99 5.81 2.50 -4.22
N ILE A 100 5.15 2.31 -3.08
CA ILE A 100 4.94 3.36 -2.07
C ILE A 100 6.28 3.86 -1.52
N THR A 101 7.20 2.96 -1.19
CA THR A 101 8.54 3.32 -0.69
C THR A 101 9.30 4.13 -1.74
N SER A 102 9.25 3.73 -3.00
CA SER A 102 9.89 4.45 -4.11
C SER A 102 9.31 5.86 -4.29
N ILE A 103 8.00 6.02 -4.18
CA ILE A 103 7.32 7.32 -4.26
C ILE A 103 7.77 8.23 -3.11
N LEU A 104 7.77 7.73 -1.88
CA LEU A 104 8.19 8.49 -0.69
C LEU A 104 9.65 8.92 -0.78
N LEU A 105 10.55 8.04 -1.25
CA LEU A 105 11.95 8.37 -1.47
C LEU A 105 12.12 9.45 -2.54
N THR A 106 11.38 9.38 -3.62
CA THR A 106 11.41 10.36 -4.71
C THR A 106 10.97 11.74 -4.20
N ILE A 107 9.89 11.82 -3.45
CA ILE A 107 9.42 13.07 -2.84
C ILE A 107 10.48 13.66 -1.91
N LYS A 108 11.09 12.82 -1.06
CA LYS A 108 12.15 13.25 -0.14
C LYS A 108 13.36 13.82 -0.87
N VAL A 109 13.82 13.15 -1.91
CA VAL A 109 14.99 13.60 -2.71
C VAL A 109 14.69 14.93 -3.41
N VAL A 110 13.52 15.07 -4.03
CA VAL A 110 13.12 16.32 -4.69
C VAL A 110 13.05 17.46 -3.69
N THR A 111 12.42 17.26 -2.54
CA THR A 111 12.31 18.30 -1.49
C THR A 111 13.68 18.73 -0.96
N LEU A 112 14.61 17.79 -0.77
CA LEU A 112 15.98 18.12 -0.33
C LEU A 112 16.75 18.90 -1.40
N HIS A 113 16.54 18.58 -2.66
CA HIS A 113 17.18 19.28 -3.78
C HIS A 113 16.70 20.73 -3.89
N GLU A 114 15.40 20.96 -3.79
CA GLU A 114 14.82 22.32 -3.78
C GLU A 114 15.34 23.17 -2.63
N LYS A 115 15.40 22.62 -1.42
CA LYS A 115 15.97 23.33 -0.25
C LYS A 115 17.42 23.74 -0.46
N LYS A 116 18.21 22.89 -1.09
CA LYS A 116 19.61 23.17 -1.39
C LYS A 116 19.77 24.32 -2.40
N HIS A 117 18.92 24.37 -3.42
CA HIS A 117 18.92 25.47 -4.38
C HIS A 117 18.57 26.81 -3.73
N VAL A 118 17.49 26.85 -2.95
CA VAL A 118 17.08 28.08 -2.24
C VAL A 118 18.18 28.64 -1.33
N VAL A 119 18.87 27.75 -0.58
CA VAL A 119 19.98 28.16 0.29
C VAL A 119 21.17 28.71 -0.50
N ASN A 120 21.47 28.16 -1.66
CA ASN A 120 22.55 28.65 -2.51
C ASN A 120 22.23 30.02 -3.11
N ASP A 121 21.02 30.24 -3.58
CA ASP A 121 20.57 31.51 -4.15
C ASP A 121 20.56 32.63 -3.12
N THR A 122 20.20 32.35 -1.87
CA THR A 122 20.26 33.32 -0.76
C THR A 122 21.71 33.71 -0.34
N LYS A 123 22.68 32.82 -0.56
CA LYS A 123 24.10 33.13 -0.28
C LYS A 123 24.78 33.92 -1.36
N VAL A 124 24.25 33.97 -2.56
CA VAL A 124 24.78 34.72 -3.71
C VAL A 124 24.28 36.17 -3.75
N GLN A 125 23.20 36.48 -3.03
CA GLN A 125 22.66 37.80 -2.84
C GLN A 125 23.33 38.50 -1.66
#